data_0cea3626ef6f572d2b64c22d6d3b8d5b
#
_entry.id   0cea3626ef6f572d2b64c22d6d3b8d5b
#
_cell.length_a   1.000
_cell.length_b   1.000
_cell.length_c   1.000
_cell.angle_alpha   90.00
_cell.angle_beta   90.00
_cell.angle_gamma   90.00
#
_symmetry.space_group_name_H-M   'P 1'
#
loop_
_entity.id
_entity.type
_entity.pdbx_description
1 polymer ?
#
loop_
_entity_poly.entity_id
_entity_poly.type
_entity_poly.pdbx_seq_one_letter_code
_entity_poly.pdbx_strand_id
1 'polypeptide(L)'
;MVLAVDVYQTKDSLVVRSTIAGVKPEDLEITLNDDVITIRGKRAAEAEVPKEDYFYQECYWGGFSRSIVLPVEVKSAEARASLKNGVLTVVLPKVAHAAASVSVAVKADE
;
A
#
# COMPACT_ATOMS: atom_id res chain seq x y z
N MET A 1 -2.62 -6.78 -14.47
CA MET A 1 -2.95 -7.24 -13.12
C MET A 1 -3.30 -6.06 -12.23
N VAL A 2 -4.35 -6.18 -11.46
CA VAL A 2 -4.68 -5.19 -10.45
C VAL A 2 -4.12 -5.67 -9.12
N LEU A 3 -3.28 -4.85 -8.49
CA LEU A 3 -2.71 -5.18 -7.19
C LEU A 3 -3.77 -4.97 -6.11
N ALA A 4 -4.11 -6.03 -5.40
CA ALA A 4 -5.05 -5.95 -4.29
C ALA A 4 -4.35 -5.43 -3.05
N VAL A 5 -4.98 -4.49 -2.36
CA VAL A 5 -4.43 -3.90 -1.15
C VAL A 5 -5.50 -3.84 -0.06
N ASP A 6 -5.06 -3.99 1.17
CA ASP A 6 -5.85 -3.68 2.36
C ASP A 6 -5.29 -2.39 2.95
N VAL A 7 -6.17 -1.48 3.31
CA VAL A 7 -5.79 -0.25 4.00
C VAL A 7 -6.60 -0.17 5.28
N TYR A 8 -5.91 -0.13 6.39
CA TYR A 8 -6.57 -0.01 7.69
C TYR A 8 -5.79 0.94 8.59
N GLN A 9 -6.36 1.28 9.71
CA GLN A 9 -5.70 2.18 10.64
C GLN A 9 -5.54 1.53 12.00
N THR A 10 -4.50 1.94 12.69
CA THR A 10 -4.33 1.74 14.12
C THR A 10 -4.57 3.09 14.77
N LYS A 11 -4.40 3.17 16.09
CA LYS A 11 -4.51 4.45 16.80
C LYS A 11 -3.57 5.50 16.22
N ASP A 12 -2.34 5.10 15.87
CA ASP A 12 -1.29 6.05 15.51
C ASP A 12 -0.87 5.99 14.06
N SER A 13 -1.34 5.03 13.29
CA SER A 13 -0.83 4.82 11.93
C SER A 13 -1.91 4.38 10.95
N LEU A 14 -1.65 4.64 9.67
CA LEU A 14 -2.28 3.91 8.57
C LEU A 14 -1.37 2.76 8.19
N VAL A 15 -1.97 1.65 7.80
CA VAL A 15 -1.24 0.48 7.35
C VAL A 15 -1.79 0.04 5.99
N VAL A 16 -0.88 -0.13 5.04
CA VAL A 16 -1.23 -0.65 3.72
C VAL A 16 -0.57 -2.03 3.60
N ARG A 17 -1.36 -3.04 3.27
CA ARG A 17 -0.86 -4.40 3.10
C ARG A 17 -1.26 -4.93 1.74
N SER A 18 -0.35 -5.70 1.14
CA SER A 18 -0.60 -6.32 -0.15
C SER A 18 0.10 -7.66 -0.22
N THR A 19 -0.59 -8.66 -0.76
CA THR A 19 0.01 -9.96 -1.00
C THR A 19 0.64 -9.94 -2.39
N ILE A 20 1.97 -9.95 -2.43
CA ILE A 20 2.75 -9.82 -3.65
C ILE A 20 3.84 -10.88 -3.75
N ALA A 21 3.44 -12.13 -3.57
CA ALA A 21 4.38 -13.25 -3.66
C ALA A 21 5.17 -13.22 -4.96
N GLY A 22 6.44 -13.54 -4.89
CA GLY A 22 7.32 -13.62 -6.05
C GLY A 22 7.97 -12.30 -6.46
N VAL A 23 7.72 -11.21 -5.74
CA VAL A 23 8.33 -9.91 -6.01
C VAL A 23 9.51 -9.73 -5.06
N LYS A 24 10.65 -9.33 -5.62
CA LYS A 24 11.87 -9.05 -4.83
C LYS A 24 11.83 -7.62 -4.31
N PRO A 25 12.42 -7.35 -3.14
CA PRO A 25 12.47 -5.97 -2.61
C PRO A 25 13.07 -4.96 -3.60
N GLU A 26 14.11 -5.33 -4.33
CA GLU A 26 14.76 -4.47 -5.32
C GLU A 26 13.88 -4.19 -6.54
N ASP A 27 12.84 -4.99 -6.76
CA ASP A 27 11.90 -4.80 -7.86
C ASP A 27 10.64 -4.07 -7.43
N LEU A 28 10.65 -3.51 -6.23
CA LEU A 28 9.50 -2.84 -5.65
C LEU A 28 9.85 -1.39 -5.33
N GLU A 29 8.98 -0.47 -5.74
CA GLU A 29 9.13 0.95 -5.47
C GLU A 29 7.85 1.48 -4.86
N ILE A 30 8.01 2.20 -3.76
CA ILE A 30 6.88 2.84 -3.07
C ILE A 30 7.16 4.32 -3.01
N THR A 31 6.25 5.12 -3.55
CA THR A 31 6.36 6.59 -3.49
C THR A 31 5.15 7.14 -2.76
N LEU A 32 5.39 8.23 -2.07
CA LEU A 32 4.35 8.96 -1.36
C LEU A 32 4.42 10.41 -1.82
N ASN A 33 3.37 10.85 -2.50
CA ASN A 33 3.29 12.21 -3.04
C ASN A 33 2.00 12.83 -2.54
N ASP A 34 2.12 13.83 -1.68
CA ASP A 34 1.00 14.42 -0.95
C ASP A 34 0.23 13.34 -0.19
N ASP A 35 -1.01 13.10 -0.57
CA ASP A 35 -1.87 12.11 0.07
C ASP A 35 -2.04 10.84 -0.77
N VAL A 36 -1.18 10.65 -1.77
CA VAL A 36 -1.25 9.49 -2.67
C VAL A 36 -0.04 8.60 -2.46
N ILE A 37 -0.28 7.35 -2.10
CA ILE A 37 0.76 6.33 -2.08
C ILE A 37 0.68 5.53 -3.38
N THR A 38 1.82 5.33 -4.03
CA THR A 38 1.92 4.52 -5.24
C THR A 38 2.85 3.35 -4.98
N ILE A 39 2.35 2.15 -5.24
CA ILE A 39 3.13 0.91 -5.16
C ILE A 39 3.33 0.44 -6.57
N ARG A 40 4.58 0.35 -6.98
CA ARG A 40 4.97 -0.05 -8.33
C ARG A 40 6.03 -1.14 -8.24
N GLY A 41 5.94 -2.10 -9.12
CA GLY A 41 6.93 -3.16 -9.14
C GLY A 41 6.78 -4.07 -10.33
N LYS A 42 7.57 -5.11 -10.34
CA LYS A 42 7.47 -6.17 -11.33
C LYS A 42 7.69 -7.53 -10.67
N ARG A 43 6.97 -8.50 -11.18
CA ARG A 43 7.15 -9.90 -10.81
C ARG A 43 7.82 -10.58 -11.98
N ALA A 44 9.09 -10.93 -11.81
CA ALA A 44 9.86 -11.58 -12.85
C ALA A 44 9.78 -13.10 -12.69
N ALA A 45 9.53 -13.80 -13.80
CA ALA A 45 9.60 -15.26 -13.80
C ALA A 45 11.06 -15.66 -13.69
N GLU A 46 11.37 -16.64 -12.82
CA GLU A 46 12.74 -17.11 -12.64
C GLU A 46 13.21 -17.95 -13.81
N ALA A 47 12.32 -18.57 -14.54
CA ALA A 47 12.63 -19.42 -15.69
C ALA A 47 11.87 -18.94 -16.92
N GLU A 48 12.58 -18.86 -18.04
CA GLU A 48 11.95 -18.60 -19.32
C GLU A 48 11.54 -19.94 -19.92
N VAL A 49 10.25 -20.11 -20.12
CA VAL A 49 9.66 -21.29 -20.71
C VAL A 49 9.04 -20.89 -22.05
N PRO A 50 9.40 -21.56 -23.16
CA PRO A 50 8.76 -21.27 -24.43
C PRO A 50 7.24 -21.40 -24.32
N LYS A 51 6.52 -20.50 -24.99
CA LYS A 51 5.08 -20.44 -24.90
C LYS A 51 4.42 -21.77 -25.28
N GLU A 52 4.97 -22.43 -26.27
CA GLU A 52 4.46 -23.72 -26.76
C GLU A 52 4.64 -24.88 -25.78
N ASP A 53 5.48 -24.68 -24.74
CA ASP A 53 5.72 -25.73 -23.74
C ASP A 53 4.78 -25.65 -22.54
N TYR A 54 3.93 -24.64 -22.47
CA TYR A 54 2.93 -24.53 -21.40
C TYR A 54 1.69 -25.36 -21.72
N PHE A 55 1.23 -26.10 -20.75
CA PHE A 55 -0.10 -26.69 -20.79
C PHE A 55 -1.13 -25.73 -20.23
N TYR A 56 -0.77 -25.00 -19.16
CA TYR A 56 -1.57 -23.95 -18.55
C TYR A 56 -0.65 -22.79 -18.20
N GLN A 57 -1.13 -21.59 -18.40
CA GLN A 57 -0.38 -20.40 -18.07
C GLN A 57 -1.36 -19.35 -17.50
N GLU A 58 -1.52 -19.36 -16.20
CA GLU A 58 -2.49 -18.50 -15.51
C GLU A 58 -1.84 -17.46 -14.60
N CYS A 59 -0.57 -17.69 -14.20
CA CYS A 59 0.13 -16.75 -13.33
C CYS A 59 0.51 -15.50 -14.09
N TYR A 60 0.39 -14.37 -13.42
CA TYR A 60 0.83 -13.10 -13.99
C TYR A 60 2.29 -12.83 -13.62
N TRP A 61 3.11 -12.61 -14.64
CA TRP A 61 4.48 -12.14 -14.52
C TRP A 61 4.59 -10.83 -15.28
N GLY A 62 5.15 -9.80 -14.65
CA GLY A 62 5.26 -8.50 -15.29
C GLY A 62 5.08 -7.35 -14.33
N GLY A 63 4.92 -6.17 -14.88
CA GLY A 63 4.78 -4.95 -14.12
C GLY A 63 3.39 -4.76 -13.52
N PHE A 64 3.34 -4.07 -12.39
CA PHE A 64 2.10 -3.65 -11.76
C PHE A 64 2.28 -2.28 -11.12
N SER A 65 1.19 -1.58 -10.94
CA SER A 65 1.16 -0.28 -10.27
C SER A 65 -0.19 -0.10 -9.61
N ARG A 66 -0.18 0.43 -8.38
CA ARG A 66 -1.39 0.79 -7.69
C ARG A 66 -1.19 2.11 -6.97
N SER A 67 -2.12 3.04 -7.16
CA SER A 67 -2.14 4.30 -6.43
C SER A 67 -3.37 4.37 -5.56
N ILE A 68 -3.18 4.84 -4.33
CA ILE A 68 -4.23 4.90 -3.33
C ILE A 68 -4.21 6.28 -2.69
N VAL A 69 -5.37 6.93 -2.65
CA VAL A 69 -5.53 8.18 -1.91
C VAL A 69 -5.72 7.84 -0.45
N LEU A 70 -4.86 8.41 0.40
CA LEU A 70 -4.91 8.17 1.83
C LEU A 70 -6.02 8.99 2.48
N PRO A 71 -6.82 8.39 3.36
CA PRO A 71 -7.96 9.09 3.97
C PRO A 71 -7.57 10.07 5.07
N VAL A 72 -6.33 10.00 5.57
CA VAL A 72 -5.82 10.89 6.61
C VAL A 72 -4.41 11.31 6.27
N GLU A 73 -3.98 12.44 6.85
CA GLU A 73 -2.64 12.95 6.66
C GLU A 73 -1.62 12.13 7.44
N VAL A 74 -0.51 11.83 6.81
CA VAL A 74 0.55 10.99 7.38
C VAL A 74 1.90 11.71 7.35
N LYS A 75 2.79 11.26 8.23
CA LYS A 75 4.17 11.75 8.30
C LYS A 75 5.01 10.99 7.29
N SER A 76 5.15 11.52 6.08
CA SER A 76 5.82 10.85 4.97
C SER A 76 7.26 10.44 5.30
N ALA A 77 7.98 11.29 6.02
CA ALA A 77 9.37 11.03 6.37
C ALA A 77 9.54 9.85 7.34
N GLU A 78 8.48 9.43 8.01
CA GLU A 78 8.52 8.34 8.98
C GLU A 78 7.88 7.07 8.44
N ALA A 79 7.53 7.03 7.16
CA ALA A 79 6.97 5.86 6.52
C ALA A 79 7.98 4.71 6.51
N ARG A 80 7.49 3.51 6.77
CA ARG A 80 8.31 2.30 6.76
C ARG A 80 7.61 1.22 5.97
N ALA A 81 8.39 0.45 5.22
CA ALA A 81 7.87 -0.65 4.44
C ALA A 81 8.69 -1.91 4.69
N SER A 82 8.03 -3.04 4.71
CA SER A 82 8.67 -4.33 4.82
C SER A 82 8.00 -5.34 3.90
N LEU A 83 8.80 -6.28 3.41
CA LEU A 83 8.32 -7.40 2.61
C LEU A 83 8.73 -8.68 3.31
N LYS A 84 7.74 -9.42 3.76
CA LYS A 84 7.97 -10.67 4.51
C LYS A 84 7.00 -11.73 4.05
N ASN A 85 7.54 -12.87 3.67
CA ASN A 85 6.73 -14.02 3.22
C ASN A 85 5.75 -13.65 2.09
N GLY A 86 6.18 -12.76 1.19
CA GLY A 86 5.33 -12.33 0.09
C GLY A 86 4.25 -11.32 0.46
N VAL A 87 4.30 -10.78 1.67
CA VAL A 87 3.35 -9.75 2.11
C VAL A 87 4.10 -8.44 2.31
N LEU A 88 3.70 -7.44 1.55
CA LEU A 88 4.17 -6.07 1.73
C LEU A 88 3.34 -5.41 2.81
N THR A 89 4.02 -4.75 3.74
CA THR A 89 3.39 -3.94 4.78
C THR A 89 4.03 -2.57 4.78
N VAL A 90 3.22 -1.53 4.61
CA VAL A 90 3.67 -0.14 4.67
C VAL A 90 2.98 0.50 5.88
N VAL A 91 3.78 1.03 6.80
CA VAL A 91 3.29 1.70 8.00
C VAL A 91 3.52 3.19 7.85
N LEU A 92 2.46 3.96 7.95
CA LEU A 92 2.44 5.40 7.73
C LEU A 92 1.93 6.06 9.01
N PRO A 93 2.82 6.59 9.88
CA PRO A 93 2.38 7.28 11.08
C PRO A 93 1.49 8.48 10.74
N LYS A 94 0.40 8.60 11.47
CA LYS A 94 -0.54 9.71 11.28
C LYS A 94 0.04 11.00 11.83
N VAL A 95 -0.30 12.11 11.20
CA VAL A 95 -0.03 13.42 11.78
C VAL A 95 -0.95 13.63 12.96
N ALA A 96 -0.36 14.00 14.11
CA ALA A 96 -1.15 14.31 15.29
C ALA A 96 -1.72 15.72 15.13
N HIS A 97 -3.04 15.80 15.07
CA HIS A 97 -3.74 17.08 15.07
C HIS A 97 -4.15 17.39 16.50
N ALA A 98 -3.86 18.60 16.94
CA ALA A 98 -4.11 19.03 18.32
C ALA A 98 -5.58 19.01 18.73
N ALA A 99 -6.49 19.01 17.79
CA ALA A 99 -7.92 18.91 18.06
C ALA A 99 -8.59 18.23 16.87
N ALA A 100 -8.52 16.91 16.85
CA ALA A 100 -9.18 16.12 15.79
C ALA A 100 -10.69 16.29 15.81
N SER A 101 -11.23 16.57 16.97
CA SER A 101 -12.66 16.88 17.12
C SER A 101 -12.87 17.96 18.16
N VAL A 102 -13.82 18.80 17.93
CA VAL A 102 -14.20 19.87 18.86
C VAL A 102 -15.66 19.62 19.25
N SER A 103 -15.89 19.58 20.55
CA SER A 103 -17.24 19.47 21.08
C SER A 103 -17.90 20.85 21.07
N VAL A 104 -19.06 20.96 20.45
CA VAL A 104 -19.79 22.21 20.36
C VAL A 104 -20.97 22.14 21.34
N ALA A 105 -21.00 23.09 22.25
CA ALA A 105 -22.09 23.18 23.20
C ALA A 105 -23.37 23.70 22.49
N VAL A 106 -24.45 23.03 22.78
CA VAL A 106 -25.79 23.44 22.24
C VAL A 106 -26.51 24.20 23.32
N LYS A 107 -26.98 25.40 23.00
CA LYS A 107 -27.81 26.19 23.88
C LYS A 107 -29.25 26.06 23.47
N ALA A 108 -30.12 25.99 24.48
CA ALA A 108 -31.54 26.09 24.23
C ALA A 108 -31.86 27.52 23.85
N ASP A 109 -32.58 27.70 22.74
CA ASP A 109 -33.01 29.00 22.26
C ASP A 109 -34.48 29.15 22.67
N GLU A 110 -34.73 30.07 23.57
CA GLU A 110 -36.06 30.30 24.14
C GLU A 110 -36.78 31.43 23.46
#